data_c7cd61d2e769711f31e7496e969a979f
#
_entry.id   c7cd61d2e769711f31e7496e969a979f
#
_cell.length_a   1.000
_cell.length_b   1.000
_cell.length_c   1.000
_cell.angle_alpha   90.00
_cell.angle_beta   90.00
_cell.angle_gamma   90.00
#
_symmetry.space_group_name_H-M   'P 1'
#
loop_
_entity.id
_entity.type
_entity.pdbx_description
1 polymer ?
#
loop_
_entity_poly.entity_id
_entity_poly.type
_entity_poly.pdbx_seq_one_letter_code
_entity_poly.pdbx_strand_id
1 'polypeptide(L)'
;MGVIIIFTGALVAVVLSLTTPYGSEFWSGVLSGALTSTPGYSAAIEAAKLKGTSDTLVTVGHAIAYPFGVIGVVLFVQLLPKFLKADMDHERSLLKVNVSTEQAFETTENAEESTVADETTQNETVIADAETPVQEEENNKKSKPKKAKKLIEVDPFGFTPFAIAVVFGLILGGVKIPLPGGANFSLGTTGGVLIMTLLFGHFGKLGNLSLQIPAQTTKVLKELGLMLFLIGAGVEGGVGLISAVSNDASIIAWGLLGGALMTLLPMIVGYFIARKALKLPLLNNLGSITGGMTSTPALGTLISTAGTEDVAGAYASTYPIALVLIVLACNLMIGLI
;
A
#
# COMPACT_ATOMS: atom_id res chain seq x y z
N MET A 1 -1.83 -10.90 0.85
CA MET A 1 -0.36 -10.86 0.56
C MET A 1 0.37 -9.84 1.42
N GLY A 2 -0.05 -8.59 1.49
CA GLY A 2 0.61 -7.57 2.32
C GLY A 2 0.85 -8.00 3.77
N VAL A 3 -0.15 -8.62 4.41
CA VAL A 3 -0.03 -9.16 5.78
C VAL A 3 1.13 -10.16 5.91
N ILE A 4 1.24 -11.10 4.98
CA ILE A 4 2.26 -12.17 5.01
C ILE A 4 3.66 -11.56 4.87
N ILE A 5 3.83 -10.62 3.95
CA ILE A 5 5.11 -9.97 3.67
C ILE A 5 5.56 -9.16 4.88
N ILE A 6 4.69 -8.29 5.41
CA ILE A 6 5.03 -7.45 6.56
C ILE A 6 5.28 -8.30 7.81
N PHE A 7 4.43 -9.31 8.07
CA PHE A 7 4.61 -10.21 9.21
C PHE A 7 5.93 -10.98 9.13
N THR A 8 6.28 -11.50 7.96
CA THR A 8 7.54 -12.22 7.77
C THR A 8 8.74 -11.30 8.00
N GLY A 9 8.73 -10.08 7.43
CA GLY A 9 9.78 -9.09 7.64
C GLY A 9 9.91 -8.68 9.10
N ALA A 10 8.79 -8.38 9.76
CA ALA A 10 8.75 -8.00 11.17
C ALA A 10 9.26 -9.14 12.09
N LEU A 11 8.88 -10.38 11.79
CA LEU A 11 9.38 -11.53 12.54
C LEU A 11 10.91 -11.65 12.47
N VAL A 12 11.48 -11.49 11.28
CA VAL A 12 12.94 -11.48 11.10
C VAL A 12 13.57 -10.33 11.89
N ALA A 13 12.99 -9.14 11.85
CA ALA A 13 13.48 -7.97 12.57
C ALA A 13 13.47 -8.19 14.08
N VAL A 14 12.39 -8.76 14.63
CA VAL A 14 12.28 -9.10 16.07
C VAL A 14 13.33 -10.14 16.46
N VAL A 15 13.47 -11.20 15.67
CA VAL A 15 14.49 -12.24 15.96
C VAL A 15 15.90 -11.65 15.97
N LEU A 16 16.22 -10.79 14.99
CA LEU A 16 17.53 -10.14 14.93
C LEU A 16 17.73 -9.13 16.08
N SER A 17 16.69 -8.42 16.48
CA SER A 17 16.73 -7.51 17.63
C SER A 17 17.02 -8.24 18.96
N LEU A 18 16.53 -9.48 19.10
CA LEU A 18 16.74 -10.29 20.31
C LEU A 18 18.04 -11.09 20.30
N THR A 19 18.64 -11.34 19.14
CA THR A 19 19.80 -12.23 18.97
C THR A 19 21.10 -11.52 18.63
N THR A 20 21.05 -10.22 18.29
CA THR A 20 22.22 -9.43 17.90
C THR A 20 22.48 -8.32 18.92
N PRO A 21 23.65 -7.66 18.91
CA PRO A 21 23.96 -6.58 19.82
C PRO A 21 23.21 -5.28 19.56
N TYR A 22 22.41 -5.21 18.47
CA TYR A 22 21.67 -4.01 18.08
C TYR A 22 20.20 -4.10 18.50
N GLY A 23 19.68 -3.01 19.08
CA GLY A 23 18.32 -2.94 19.61
C GLY A 23 17.22 -2.80 18.52
N SER A 24 16.00 -2.69 19.01
CA SER A 24 14.80 -2.56 18.18
C SER A 24 14.82 -1.33 17.27
N GLU A 25 15.50 -0.25 17.67
CA GLU A 25 15.64 0.98 16.89
C GLU A 25 16.37 0.71 15.57
N PHE A 26 17.55 0.07 15.65
CA PHE A 26 18.33 -0.26 14.45
C PHE A 26 17.57 -1.21 13.53
N TRP A 27 16.98 -2.28 14.09
CA TRP A 27 16.30 -3.30 13.30
C TRP A 27 14.96 -2.83 12.73
N SER A 28 14.27 -1.88 13.38
CA SER A 28 13.09 -1.21 12.79
C SER A 28 13.49 -0.31 11.62
N GLY A 29 14.65 0.34 11.72
CA GLY A 29 15.24 1.08 10.60
C GLY A 29 15.56 0.16 9.43
N VAL A 30 16.26 -0.97 9.68
CA VAL A 30 16.58 -1.97 8.66
C VAL A 30 15.30 -2.54 8.03
N LEU A 31 14.28 -2.86 8.82
CA LEU A 31 12.98 -3.36 8.34
C LEU A 31 12.32 -2.37 7.39
N SER A 32 12.22 -1.11 7.81
CA SER A 32 11.61 -0.06 6.96
C SER A 32 12.38 0.17 5.67
N GLY A 33 13.71 0.09 5.70
CA GLY A 33 14.56 0.18 4.52
C GLY A 33 14.42 -1.02 3.59
N ALA A 34 14.50 -2.24 4.12
CA ALA A 34 14.37 -3.48 3.37
C ALA A 34 13.03 -3.63 2.65
N LEU A 35 11.95 -3.13 3.27
CA LEU A 35 10.60 -3.09 2.70
C LEU A 35 10.31 -1.79 1.93
N THR A 36 11.31 -0.94 1.73
CA THR A 36 11.24 0.34 1.00
C THR A 36 10.14 1.30 1.49
N SER A 37 9.84 1.27 2.80
CA SER A 37 8.71 1.98 3.40
C SER A 37 9.12 3.28 4.09
N THR A 38 8.87 4.41 3.43
CA THR A 38 9.01 5.75 4.02
C THR A 38 8.08 5.95 5.23
N PRO A 39 6.80 5.57 5.20
CA PRO A 39 5.93 5.68 6.38
C PRO A 39 6.39 4.81 7.55
N GLY A 40 6.90 3.60 7.29
CA GLY A 40 7.49 2.74 8.32
C GLY A 40 8.71 3.37 8.99
N TYR A 41 9.60 3.99 8.18
CA TYR A 41 10.76 4.71 8.68
C TYR A 41 10.34 5.89 9.59
N SER A 42 9.43 6.74 9.11
CA SER A 42 8.97 7.89 9.90
C SER A 42 8.29 7.47 11.21
N ALA A 43 7.51 6.38 11.17
CA ALA A 43 6.89 5.81 12.37
C ALA A 43 7.94 5.28 13.37
N ALA A 44 8.99 4.63 12.88
CA ALA A 44 10.10 4.18 13.72
C ALA A 44 10.84 5.35 14.38
N ILE A 45 11.15 6.41 13.63
CA ILE A 45 11.76 7.65 14.17
C ILE A 45 10.89 8.24 15.30
N GLU A 46 9.59 8.36 15.06
CA GLU A 46 8.67 8.92 16.03
C GLU A 46 8.54 8.06 17.28
N ALA A 47 8.45 6.74 17.11
CA ALA A 47 8.42 5.80 18.23
C ALA A 47 9.70 5.86 19.08
N ALA A 48 10.88 5.94 18.45
CA ALA A 48 12.15 6.10 19.14
C ALA A 48 12.20 7.40 19.96
N LYS A 49 11.76 8.52 19.37
CA LYS A 49 11.67 9.81 20.09
C LYS A 49 10.71 9.76 21.27
N LEU A 50 9.55 9.12 21.12
CA LEU A 50 8.56 8.96 22.21
C LEU A 50 9.09 8.09 23.34
N LYS A 51 9.87 7.06 23.03
CA LYS A 51 10.54 6.18 23.99
C LYS A 51 11.76 6.84 24.65
N GLY A 52 12.28 7.92 24.05
CA GLY A 52 13.51 8.61 24.51
C GLY A 52 14.79 7.86 24.12
N THR A 53 14.73 7.04 23.08
CA THR A 53 15.86 6.27 22.54
C THR A 53 16.45 6.91 21.28
N SER A 54 17.46 6.28 20.67
CA SER A 54 18.21 6.83 19.55
C SER A 54 17.46 6.70 18.22
N ASP A 55 16.93 7.80 17.69
CA ASP A 55 16.40 7.89 16.32
C ASP A 55 17.51 7.81 15.26
N THR A 56 18.75 8.14 15.62
CA THR A 56 19.91 7.99 14.74
C THR A 56 20.13 6.53 14.31
N LEU A 57 19.96 5.55 15.22
CA LEU A 57 20.09 4.14 14.88
C LEU A 57 19.00 3.68 13.89
N VAL A 58 17.77 4.20 14.01
CA VAL A 58 16.71 3.96 13.03
C VAL A 58 17.14 4.46 11.65
N THR A 59 17.66 5.69 11.60
CA THR A 59 18.11 6.32 10.36
C THR A 59 19.26 5.55 9.70
N VAL A 60 20.24 5.12 10.48
CA VAL A 60 21.38 4.31 10.01
C VAL A 60 20.90 2.97 9.46
N GLY A 61 20.05 2.25 10.19
CA GLY A 61 19.49 0.98 9.73
C GLY A 61 18.73 1.12 8.41
N HIS A 62 17.90 2.17 8.31
CA HIS A 62 17.15 2.46 7.08
C HIS A 62 18.10 2.78 5.91
N ALA A 63 19.08 3.66 6.11
CA ALA A 63 20.01 4.08 5.07
C ALA A 63 20.84 2.92 4.51
N ILE A 64 21.24 1.97 5.36
CA ILE A 64 21.98 0.77 4.92
C ILE A 64 21.06 -0.18 4.12
N ALA A 65 19.84 -0.40 4.56
CA ALA A 65 18.97 -1.42 3.99
C ALA A 65 18.17 -0.93 2.76
N TYR A 66 17.83 0.35 2.69
CA TYR A 66 16.94 0.90 1.64
C TYR A 66 17.46 0.68 0.21
N PRO A 67 18.73 0.97 -0.15
CA PRO A 67 19.25 0.69 -1.49
C PRO A 67 19.14 -0.79 -1.83
N PHE A 68 19.43 -1.67 -0.86
CA PHE A 68 19.33 -3.11 -1.06
C PHE A 68 17.88 -3.54 -1.24
N GLY A 69 16.94 -2.99 -0.47
CA GLY A 69 15.51 -3.22 -0.61
C GLY A 69 15.03 -2.90 -2.03
N VAL A 70 15.34 -1.69 -2.53
CA VAL A 70 14.95 -1.27 -3.90
C VAL A 70 15.54 -2.20 -4.96
N ILE A 71 16.85 -2.43 -4.92
CA ILE A 71 17.54 -3.28 -5.90
C ILE A 71 17.01 -4.72 -5.80
N GLY A 72 16.85 -5.25 -4.61
CA GLY A 72 16.37 -6.61 -4.37
C GLY A 72 14.99 -6.87 -4.94
N VAL A 73 14.03 -5.98 -4.70
CA VAL A 73 12.67 -6.14 -5.24
C VAL A 73 12.65 -5.99 -6.77
N VAL A 74 13.39 -5.00 -7.32
CA VAL A 74 13.52 -4.81 -8.77
C VAL A 74 14.13 -6.05 -9.45
N LEU A 75 15.21 -6.57 -8.90
CA LEU A 75 15.84 -7.80 -9.44
C LEU A 75 14.89 -9.01 -9.32
N PHE A 76 14.17 -9.13 -8.20
CA PHE A 76 13.24 -10.23 -8.00
C PHE A 76 12.16 -10.27 -9.10
N VAL A 77 11.51 -9.13 -9.38
CA VAL A 77 10.44 -9.07 -10.40
C VAL A 77 10.97 -9.26 -11.83
N GLN A 78 12.23 -8.93 -12.10
CA GLN A 78 12.85 -9.14 -13.42
C GLN A 78 13.36 -10.57 -13.62
N LEU A 79 13.96 -11.14 -12.58
CA LEU A 79 14.66 -12.42 -12.70
C LEU A 79 13.72 -13.62 -12.48
N LEU A 80 12.74 -13.50 -11.57
CA LEU A 80 11.86 -14.63 -11.25
C LEU A 80 11.12 -15.19 -12.47
N PRO A 81 10.50 -14.37 -13.37
CA PRO A 81 9.88 -14.89 -14.59
C PRO A 81 10.88 -15.61 -15.50
N LYS A 82 12.10 -15.10 -15.59
CA LYS A 82 13.17 -15.72 -16.41
C LYS A 82 13.61 -17.06 -15.84
N PHE A 83 13.80 -17.16 -14.51
CA PHE A 83 14.15 -18.41 -13.84
C PHE A 83 13.07 -19.46 -13.98
N LEU A 84 11.80 -19.05 -13.96
CA LEU A 84 10.67 -19.93 -14.16
C LEU A 84 10.40 -20.27 -15.62
N LYS A 85 11.12 -19.64 -16.55
CA LYS A 85 10.86 -19.75 -18.00
C LYS A 85 9.40 -19.48 -18.33
N ALA A 86 8.82 -18.47 -17.68
CA ALA A 86 7.40 -18.15 -17.82
C ALA A 86 7.09 -17.65 -19.24
N ASP A 87 6.00 -18.17 -19.80
CA ASP A 87 5.43 -17.64 -21.04
C ASP A 87 4.62 -16.37 -20.70
N MET A 88 5.17 -15.22 -21.04
CA MET A 88 4.60 -13.93 -20.69
C MET A 88 3.28 -13.65 -21.42
N ASP A 89 3.07 -14.22 -22.63
CA ASP A 89 1.82 -14.06 -23.36
C ASP A 89 0.69 -14.86 -22.69
N HIS A 90 1.01 -16.06 -22.23
CA HIS A 90 0.08 -16.85 -21.42
C HIS A 90 -0.26 -16.18 -20.10
N GLU A 91 0.75 -15.68 -19.37
CA GLU A 91 0.53 -14.99 -18.09
C GLU A 91 -0.30 -13.70 -18.25
N ARG A 92 -0.12 -12.93 -19.33
CA ARG A 92 -0.96 -11.78 -19.65
C ARG A 92 -2.41 -12.17 -19.94
N SER A 93 -2.64 -13.30 -20.61
CA SER A 93 -4.00 -13.79 -20.87
C SER A 93 -4.75 -14.12 -19.59
N LEU A 94 -4.06 -14.69 -18.59
CA LEU A 94 -4.62 -15.00 -17.28
C LEU A 94 -5.00 -13.73 -16.49
N LEU A 95 -4.24 -12.63 -16.64
CA LEU A 95 -4.62 -11.35 -16.03
C LEU A 95 -5.93 -10.80 -16.59
N LYS A 96 -6.11 -10.81 -17.91
CA LYS A 96 -7.32 -10.30 -18.57
C LYS A 96 -8.57 -11.09 -18.18
N VAL A 97 -8.47 -12.40 -18.02
CA VAL A 97 -9.59 -13.23 -17.56
C VAL A 97 -10.03 -12.84 -16.14
N ASN A 98 -9.08 -12.61 -15.24
CA ASN A 98 -9.39 -12.21 -13.86
C ASN A 98 -10.05 -10.82 -13.79
N VAL A 99 -9.56 -9.84 -14.54
CA VAL A 99 -10.15 -8.50 -14.60
C VAL A 99 -11.57 -8.54 -15.16
N SER A 100 -11.80 -9.33 -16.19
CA SER A 100 -13.15 -9.51 -16.78
C SER A 100 -14.12 -10.19 -15.79
N THR A 101 -13.63 -11.10 -14.97
CA THR A 101 -14.44 -11.80 -13.96
C THR A 101 -14.77 -10.87 -12.77
N GLU A 102 -13.84 -10.05 -12.31
CA GLU A 102 -14.10 -9.04 -11.28
C GLU A 102 -15.11 -7.98 -11.75
N GLN A 103 -14.97 -7.47 -12.97
CA GLN A 103 -15.94 -6.53 -13.55
C GLN A 103 -17.33 -7.14 -13.72
N ALA A 104 -17.42 -8.42 -14.07
CA ALA A 104 -18.69 -9.14 -14.17
C ALA A 104 -19.33 -9.33 -12.78
N PHE A 105 -18.54 -9.60 -11.73
CA PHE A 105 -19.04 -9.71 -10.35
C PHE A 105 -19.53 -8.37 -9.82
N GLU A 106 -18.78 -7.28 -10.00
CA GLU A 106 -19.21 -5.92 -9.60
C GLU A 106 -20.48 -5.47 -10.33
N THR A 107 -20.64 -5.88 -11.60
CA THR A 107 -21.84 -5.57 -12.38
C THR A 107 -23.04 -6.37 -11.88
N THR A 108 -22.84 -7.60 -11.42
CA THR A 108 -23.89 -8.46 -10.87
C THR A 108 -24.31 -8.02 -9.46
N GLU A 109 -23.35 -7.62 -8.61
CA GLU A 109 -23.62 -7.13 -7.25
C GLU A 109 -24.38 -5.79 -7.28
N ASN A 110 -24.01 -4.88 -8.20
CA ASN A 110 -24.75 -3.65 -8.44
C ASN A 110 -26.13 -3.87 -9.10
N ALA A 111 -26.36 -4.99 -9.80
CA ALA A 111 -27.64 -5.36 -10.35
C ALA A 111 -28.56 -6.02 -9.28
N GLU A 112 -28.02 -6.79 -8.35
CA GLU A 112 -28.78 -7.39 -7.24
C GLU A 112 -29.18 -6.32 -6.19
N GLU A 113 -28.33 -5.33 -5.92
CA GLU A 113 -28.66 -4.21 -5.04
C GLU A 113 -29.74 -3.30 -5.60
N SER A 114 -29.91 -3.28 -6.94
CA SER A 114 -30.99 -2.53 -7.61
C SER A 114 -32.31 -3.30 -7.68
N THR A 115 -32.32 -4.63 -7.52
CA THR A 115 -33.54 -5.45 -7.57
C THR A 115 -34.22 -5.63 -6.21
N VAL A 116 -33.53 -5.44 -5.09
CA VAL A 116 -34.12 -5.51 -3.73
C VAL A 116 -34.94 -4.26 -3.36
N ALA A 117 -34.85 -3.18 -4.14
CA ALA A 117 -35.55 -1.91 -3.87
C ALA A 117 -36.93 -1.78 -4.58
N ASP A 118 -37.40 -2.74 -5.35
CA ASP A 118 -38.59 -2.58 -6.19
C ASP A 118 -39.63 -3.74 -6.09
N GLU A 119 -39.62 -4.53 -5.04
CA GLU A 119 -40.73 -5.47 -4.75
C GLU A 119 -41.65 -4.98 -3.66
N THR A 120 -42.42 -3.94 -3.94
CA THR A 120 -43.70 -3.71 -3.29
C THR A 120 -44.57 -2.82 -4.18
N THR A 121 -45.35 -3.38 -5.07
CA THR A 121 -46.72 -2.98 -5.40
C THR A 121 -47.27 -3.68 -6.68
N GLN A 122 -48.17 -4.59 -6.40
CA GLN A 122 -49.38 -4.95 -7.14
C GLN A 122 -49.37 -5.64 -8.50
N ASN A 123 -49.92 -6.86 -8.39
CA ASN A 123 -50.71 -7.60 -9.38
C ASN A 123 -51.74 -6.75 -10.09
N GLU A 124 -51.87 -6.92 -11.40
CA GLU A 124 -53.13 -7.29 -12.00
C GLU A 124 -52.97 -7.82 -13.44
N THR A 125 -53.66 -8.88 -13.67
CA THR A 125 -53.89 -9.69 -14.88
C THR A 125 -54.38 -8.90 -16.10
N VAL A 126 -54.06 -9.32 -17.34
CA VAL A 126 -54.99 -9.83 -18.38
C VAL A 126 -54.24 -10.23 -19.64
N ILE A 127 -54.77 -11.28 -20.24
CA ILE A 127 -54.37 -12.17 -21.33
C ILE A 127 -54.63 -11.56 -22.73
N ALA A 128 -53.86 -12.02 -23.72
CA ALA A 128 -54.21 -12.42 -25.09
C ALA A 128 -53.66 -11.65 -26.29
N ASP A 129 -53.03 -12.42 -27.11
CA ASP A 129 -53.06 -12.57 -28.58
C ASP A 129 -52.28 -11.63 -29.54
N ALA A 130 -51.31 -12.30 -30.14
CA ALA A 130 -51.00 -12.50 -31.58
C ALA A 130 -50.80 -11.29 -32.55
N GLU A 131 -49.75 -11.48 -33.33
CA GLU A 131 -49.49 -11.08 -34.70
C GLU A 131 -48.66 -9.78 -34.98
N THR A 132 -47.50 -10.05 -35.58
CA THR A 132 -46.57 -9.10 -36.28
C THR A 132 -47.27 -8.49 -37.52
N PRO A 133 -46.87 -7.30 -38.09
CA PRO A 133 -45.50 -7.01 -38.54
C PRO A 133 -45.02 -5.54 -38.42
N VAL A 134 -43.67 -5.41 -38.39
CA VAL A 134 -42.79 -4.34 -38.91
C VAL A 134 -43.40 -2.98 -39.22
N GLN A 135 -42.99 -1.97 -38.45
CA GLN A 135 -42.58 -0.66 -38.94
C GLN A 135 -41.72 0.05 -37.88
N GLU A 136 -40.60 0.59 -38.35
CA GLU A 136 -39.74 1.54 -37.66
C GLU A 136 -40.57 2.76 -37.22
N GLU A 137 -40.54 3.05 -35.91
CA GLU A 137 -40.78 4.42 -35.44
C GLU A 137 -39.92 4.67 -34.18
N GLU A 138 -39.06 5.64 -34.36
CA GLU A 138 -38.28 6.37 -33.36
C GLU A 138 -39.15 6.70 -32.13
N ASN A 139 -38.98 6.03 -31.02
CA ASN A 139 -39.55 6.49 -29.75
C ASN A 139 -38.47 6.68 -28.71
N ASN A 140 -37.85 7.86 -28.84
CA ASN A 140 -36.94 8.49 -27.92
C ASN A 140 -37.63 8.76 -26.56
N LYS A 141 -37.78 7.72 -25.72
CA LYS A 141 -38.08 7.96 -24.32
C LYS A 141 -36.78 8.28 -23.61
N LYS A 142 -36.46 9.58 -23.57
CA LYS A 142 -35.51 10.20 -22.66
C LYS A 142 -35.84 9.77 -21.23
N SER A 143 -35.18 8.75 -20.73
CA SER A 143 -35.03 8.56 -19.31
C SER A 143 -34.30 9.80 -18.77
N LYS A 144 -34.99 10.62 -17.96
CA LYS A 144 -34.40 11.79 -17.32
C LYS A 144 -33.24 11.25 -16.45
N PRO A 145 -32.00 11.72 -16.69
CA PRO A 145 -30.91 11.34 -15.80
C PRO A 145 -31.28 11.84 -14.39
N LYS A 146 -31.28 10.93 -13.40
CA LYS A 146 -31.32 11.32 -11.99
C LYS A 146 -30.21 12.34 -11.82
N LYS A 147 -30.56 13.60 -11.49
CA LYS A 147 -29.60 14.68 -11.22
C LYS A 147 -28.68 14.17 -10.11
N ALA A 148 -27.50 13.71 -10.46
CA ALA A 148 -26.44 13.49 -9.49
C ALA A 148 -26.29 14.80 -8.71
N LYS A 149 -26.44 14.74 -7.38
CA LYS A 149 -26.23 15.91 -6.51
C LYS A 149 -24.81 16.39 -6.82
N LYS A 150 -24.70 17.59 -7.37
CA LYS A 150 -23.40 18.21 -7.66
C LYS A 150 -22.67 18.33 -6.32
N LEU A 151 -21.58 17.58 -6.16
CA LEU A 151 -20.71 17.72 -5.00
C LEU A 151 -20.08 19.12 -5.04
N ILE A 152 -19.95 19.75 -3.88
CA ILE A 152 -19.30 21.06 -3.76
C ILE A 152 -17.80 20.82 -3.83
N GLU A 153 -17.18 21.27 -4.92
CA GLU A 153 -15.73 21.36 -5.04
C GLU A 153 -15.29 22.66 -4.39
N VAL A 154 -14.53 22.56 -3.29
CA VAL A 154 -14.02 23.73 -2.56
C VAL A 154 -12.79 24.29 -3.26
N ASP A 155 -12.03 23.43 -3.91
CA ASP A 155 -10.74 23.77 -4.51
C ASP A 155 -10.49 22.88 -5.73
N PRO A 156 -10.32 23.47 -6.92
CA PRO A 156 -10.09 22.72 -8.15
C PRO A 156 -8.73 21.99 -8.16
N PHE A 157 -7.78 22.39 -7.31
CA PHE A 157 -6.48 21.73 -7.16
C PHE A 157 -6.47 20.60 -6.11
N GLY A 158 -7.50 20.52 -5.26
CA GLY A 158 -7.61 19.50 -4.23
C GLY A 158 -6.68 19.71 -3.03
N PHE A 159 -6.08 20.89 -2.85
CA PHE A 159 -5.27 21.20 -1.67
C PHE A 159 -6.10 21.27 -0.38
N THR A 160 -7.34 21.76 -0.47
CA THR A 160 -8.24 21.84 0.68
C THR A 160 -8.59 20.45 1.23
N PRO A 161 -9.07 19.45 0.42
CA PRO A 161 -9.25 18.09 0.90
C PRO A 161 -7.97 17.48 1.48
N PHE A 162 -6.83 17.72 0.83
CA PHE A 162 -5.53 17.25 1.33
C PHE A 162 -5.19 17.84 2.71
N ALA A 163 -5.32 19.16 2.87
CA ALA A 163 -5.06 19.84 4.14
C ALA A 163 -5.98 19.35 5.26
N ILE A 164 -7.27 19.14 4.96
CA ILE A 164 -8.23 18.59 5.92
C ILE A 164 -7.80 17.16 6.33
N ALA A 165 -7.43 16.31 5.38
CA ALA A 165 -6.94 14.97 5.67
C ALA A 165 -5.70 14.98 6.56
N VAL A 166 -4.75 15.90 6.31
CA VAL A 166 -3.55 16.08 7.14
C VAL A 166 -3.91 16.52 8.56
N VAL A 167 -4.79 17.51 8.72
CA VAL A 167 -5.21 17.98 10.05
C VAL A 167 -5.87 16.87 10.86
N PHE A 168 -6.85 16.16 10.28
CA PHE A 168 -7.48 15.02 10.94
C PHE A 168 -6.48 13.89 11.21
N GLY A 169 -5.54 13.68 10.30
CA GLY A 169 -4.47 12.71 10.46
C GLY A 169 -3.54 13.03 11.64
N LEU A 170 -3.15 14.29 11.81
CA LEU A 170 -2.35 14.73 12.95
C LEU A 170 -3.10 14.54 14.28
N ILE A 171 -4.40 14.83 14.32
CA ILE A 171 -5.24 14.60 15.50
C ILE A 171 -5.30 13.09 15.81
N LEU A 172 -5.58 12.26 14.81
CA LEU A 172 -5.64 10.80 14.97
C LEU A 172 -4.29 10.23 15.41
N GLY A 173 -3.19 10.71 14.80
CA GLY A 173 -1.83 10.27 15.12
C GLY A 173 -1.41 10.62 16.55
N GLY A 174 -1.91 11.75 17.09
CA GLY A 174 -1.63 12.18 18.46
C GLY A 174 -2.39 11.40 19.54
N VAL A 175 -3.36 10.56 19.18
CA VAL A 175 -4.11 9.72 20.15
C VAL A 175 -3.21 8.67 20.74
N LYS A 176 -3.05 8.68 22.07
CA LYS A 176 -2.26 7.69 22.81
C LYS A 176 -3.20 6.63 23.40
N ILE A 177 -2.94 5.38 23.07
CA ILE A 177 -3.68 4.23 23.57
C ILE A 177 -2.79 3.52 24.59
N PRO A 178 -3.20 3.46 25.88
CA PRO A 178 -2.42 2.75 26.88
C PRO A 178 -2.41 1.24 26.60
N LEU A 179 -1.23 0.64 26.56
CA LEU A 179 -1.03 -0.79 26.43
C LEU A 179 -0.81 -1.45 27.79
N PRO A 180 -1.14 -2.76 27.93
CA PRO A 180 -0.75 -3.55 29.10
C PRO A 180 0.78 -3.51 29.27
N GLY A 181 1.27 -3.12 30.46
CA GLY A 181 2.70 -2.97 30.73
C GLY A 181 3.19 -1.53 30.85
N GLY A 182 2.27 -0.54 30.73
CA GLY A 182 2.60 0.89 30.94
C GLY A 182 3.16 1.61 29.72
N ALA A 183 3.31 0.93 28.59
CA ALA A 183 3.64 1.55 27.31
C ALA A 183 2.42 2.26 26.69
N ASN A 184 2.66 3.33 25.94
CA ASN A 184 1.61 4.00 25.18
C ASN A 184 1.84 3.73 23.69
N PHE A 185 0.80 3.21 23.03
CA PHE A 185 0.77 3.10 21.58
C PHE A 185 0.20 4.38 20.97
N SER A 186 0.83 4.89 19.93
CA SER A 186 0.34 5.99 19.10
C SER A 186 0.63 5.66 17.65
N LEU A 187 -0.28 6.02 16.74
CA LEU A 187 -0.03 5.90 15.30
C LEU A 187 1.07 6.87 14.83
N GLY A 188 1.33 7.89 15.62
CA GLY A 188 2.23 8.95 15.29
C GLY A 188 1.71 9.89 14.20
N THR A 189 2.41 10.99 13.98
CA THR A 189 2.01 12.01 13.00
C THR A 189 1.91 11.43 11.60
N THR A 190 2.89 10.62 11.21
CA THR A 190 2.94 9.99 9.86
C THR A 190 1.87 8.92 9.69
N GLY A 191 1.68 8.03 10.67
CA GLY A 191 0.70 6.96 10.60
C GLY A 191 -0.73 7.49 10.59
N GLY A 192 -1.02 8.50 11.41
CA GLY A 192 -2.32 9.15 11.43
C GLY A 192 -2.67 9.82 10.11
N VAL A 193 -1.72 10.60 9.54
CA VAL A 193 -1.91 11.25 8.23
C VAL A 193 -2.09 10.22 7.12
N LEU A 194 -1.30 9.14 7.13
CA LEU A 194 -1.44 8.05 6.15
C LEU A 194 -2.84 7.45 6.17
N ILE A 195 -3.34 7.09 7.36
CA ILE A 195 -4.67 6.47 7.49
C ILE A 195 -5.77 7.43 7.04
N MET A 196 -5.71 8.70 7.46
CA MET A 196 -6.74 9.67 7.07
C MET A 196 -6.73 9.99 5.58
N THR A 197 -5.56 10.08 4.94
CA THR A 197 -5.47 10.30 3.49
C THR A 197 -5.99 9.08 2.71
N LEU A 198 -5.74 7.85 3.19
CA LEU A 198 -6.31 6.64 2.61
C LEU A 198 -7.83 6.60 2.73
N LEU A 199 -8.38 6.94 3.91
CA LEU A 199 -9.82 6.99 4.14
C LEU A 199 -10.49 8.05 3.26
N PHE A 200 -9.92 9.24 3.17
CA PHE A 200 -10.47 10.32 2.33
C PHE A 200 -10.41 9.95 0.85
N GLY A 201 -9.31 9.32 0.41
CA GLY A 201 -9.18 8.82 -0.96
C GLY A 201 -10.20 7.72 -1.28
N HIS A 202 -10.47 6.81 -0.31
CA HIS A 202 -11.44 5.73 -0.48
C HIS A 202 -12.89 6.26 -0.55
N PHE A 203 -13.30 7.09 0.39
CA PHE A 203 -14.68 7.61 0.40
C PHE A 203 -14.94 8.68 -0.66
N GLY A 204 -13.94 9.45 -1.06
CA GLY A 204 -14.00 10.47 -2.10
C GLY A 204 -14.97 11.62 -1.85
N LYS A 205 -15.76 11.58 -0.75
CA LYS A 205 -16.76 12.59 -0.37
C LYS A 205 -17.04 12.58 1.12
N LEU A 206 -17.37 13.75 1.66
CA LEU A 206 -17.87 13.91 3.01
C LEU A 206 -19.21 14.68 2.95
N GLY A 207 -20.33 13.97 3.04
CA GLY A 207 -21.64 14.56 2.81
C GLY A 207 -21.77 15.11 1.39
N ASN A 208 -21.92 16.44 1.24
CA ASN A 208 -22.00 17.12 -0.04
C ASN A 208 -20.65 17.67 -0.56
N LEU A 209 -19.57 17.50 0.23
CA LEU A 209 -18.23 17.99 -0.06
C LEU A 209 -17.43 16.93 -0.83
N SER A 210 -16.79 17.32 -1.95
CA SER A 210 -15.83 16.48 -2.66
C SER A 210 -14.51 16.44 -1.88
N LEU A 211 -14.00 15.23 -1.61
CA LEU A 211 -12.68 14.99 -1.02
C LEU A 211 -11.68 14.49 -2.07
N GLN A 212 -12.07 14.46 -3.33
CA GLN A 212 -11.22 13.99 -4.41
C GLN A 212 -10.07 14.97 -4.66
N ILE A 213 -8.87 14.44 -4.79
CA ILE A 213 -7.67 15.18 -5.18
C ILE A 213 -7.37 14.81 -6.64
N PRO A 214 -7.22 15.78 -7.54
CA PRO A 214 -6.88 15.52 -8.94
C PRO A 214 -5.59 14.70 -9.05
N ALA A 215 -5.56 13.75 -10.00
CA ALA A 215 -4.40 12.87 -10.20
C ALA A 215 -3.10 13.63 -10.48
N GLN A 216 -3.17 14.77 -11.18
CA GLN A 216 -2.02 15.64 -11.43
C GLN A 216 -1.45 16.22 -10.13
N THR A 217 -2.30 16.73 -9.24
CA THR A 217 -1.91 17.27 -7.93
C THR A 217 -1.29 16.18 -7.07
N THR A 218 -1.91 15.00 -7.03
CA THR A 218 -1.39 13.83 -6.30
C THR A 218 0.00 13.45 -6.81
N LYS A 219 0.21 13.45 -8.13
CA LYS A 219 1.52 13.14 -8.73
C LYS A 219 2.59 14.15 -8.30
N VAL A 220 2.29 15.44 -8.39
CA VAL A 220 3.23 16.51 -8.00
C VAL A 220 3.55 16.42 -6.50
N LEU A 221 2.54 16.26 -5.64
CA LEU A 221 2.74 16.13 -4.19
C LEU A 221 3.57 14.91 -3.83
N LYS A 222 3.34 13.77 -4.53
CA LYS A 222 4.12 12.55 -4.35
C LYS A 222 5.59 12.76 -4.71
N GLU A 223 5.88 13.35 -5.88
CA GLU A 223 7.25 13.59 -6.33
C GLU A 223 7.97 14.58 -5.41
N LEU A 224 7.33 15.70 -5.06
CA LEU A 224 7.88 16.69 -4.14
C LEU A 224 8.15 16.07 -2.76
N GLY A 225 7.18 15.34 -2.20
CA GLY A 225 7.32 14.68 -0.91
C GLY A 225 8.47 13.66 -0.91
N LEU A 226 8.60 12.88 -1.99
CA LEU A 226 9.69 11.91 -2.14
C LEU A 226 11.05 12.62 -2.21
N MET A 227 11.18 13.71 -2.98
CA MET A 227 12.43 14.47 -3.07
C MET A 227 12.85 15.05 -1.71
N LEU A 228 11.92 15.69 -0.99
CA LEU A 228 12.18 16.25 0.33
C LEU A 228 12.57 15.17 1.34
N PHE A 229 11.89 14.02 1.28
CA PHE A 229 12.22 12.87 2.11
C PHE A 229 13.64 12.35 1.81
N LEU A 230 13.98 12.13 0.54
CA LEU A 230 15.29 11.60 0.16
C LEU A 230 16.44 12.57 0.56
N ILE A 231 16.22 13.87 0.45
CA ILE A 231 17.21 14.86 0.91
C ILE A 231 17.37 14.77 2.42
N GLY A 232 16.27 14.82 3.19
CA GLY A 232 16.30 14.77 4.65
C GLY A 232 16.91 13.46 5.16
N ALA A 233 16.34 12.32 4.75
CA ALA A 233 16.81 11.01 5.17
C ALA A 233 18.23 10.70 4.68
N GLY A 234 18.61 11.19 3.49
CA GLY A 234 19.95 11.01 2.95
C GLY A 234 21.02 11.77 3.74
N VAL A 235 20.74 13.02 4.13
CA VAL A 235 21.66 13.81 4.95
C VAL A 235 21.79 13.22 6.37
N GLU A 236 20.67 12.97 7.04
CA GLU A 236 20.67 12.37 8.38
C GLU A 236 21.30 10.98 8.38
N GLY A 237 20.93 10.14 7.39
CA GLY A 237 21.48 8.81 7.22
C GLY A 237 22.99 8.82 6.96
N GLY A 238 23.48 9.73 6.13
CA GLY A 238 24.92 9.87 5.85
C GLY A 238 25.72 10.26 7.08
N VAL A 239 25.27 11.28 7.81
CA VAL A 239 25.93 11.72 9.06
C VAL A 239 25.87 10.62 10.13
N GLY A 240 24.69 10.02 10.31
CA GLY A 240 24.50 8.94 11.26
C GLY A 240 25.35 7.71 10.94
N LEU A 241 25.45 7.34 9.65
CA LEU A 241 26.26 6.23 9.19
C LEU A 241 27.75 6.43 9.50
N ILE A 242 28.30 7.61 9.20
CA ILE A 242 29.71 7.94 9.52
C ILE A 242 29.96 7.80 11.00
N SER A 243 29.08 8.33 11.85
CA SER A 243 29.19 8.22 13.31
C SER A 243 29.09 6.78 13.81
N ALA A 244 28.11 6.02 13.29
CA ALA A 244 27.91 4.62 13.69
C ALA A 244 29.09 3.72 13.30
N VAL A 245 29.61 3.90 12.07
CA VAL A 245 30.77 3.14 11.56
C VAL A 245 32.05 3.47 12.33
N SER A 246 32.20 4.73 12.74
CA SER A 246 33.37 5.15 13.56
C SER A 246 33.36 4.49 14.95
N ASN A 247 32.18 4.17 15.48
CA ASN A 247 32.03 3.50 16.76
C ASN A 247 32.07 1.96 16.65
N ASP A 248 31.39 1.41 15.64
CA ASP A 248 31.33 -0.02 15.38
C ASP A 248 31.13 -0.30 13.88
N ALA A 249 32.19 -0.64 13.19
CA ALA A 249 32.15 -0.93 11.75
C ALA A 249 31.31 -2.18 11.41
N SER A 250 31.02 -3.05 12.39
CA SER A 250 30.22 -4.25 12.14
C SER A 250 28.74 -3.94 11.87
N ILE A 251 28.27 -2.72 12.20
CA ILE A 251 26.90 -2.27 11.96
C ILE A 251 26.52 -2.33 10.47
N ILE A 252 27.48 -2.08 9.58
CA ILE A 252 27.24 -2.19 8.14
C ILE A 252 26.99 -3.65 7.75
N ALA A 253 27.83 -4.58 8.24
CA ALA A 253 27.68 -5.99 7.91
C ALA A 253 26.32 -6.55 8.41
N TRP A 254 25.95 -6.21 9.63
CA TRP A 254 24.66 -6.61 10.21
C TRP A 254 23.50 -5.96 9.48
N GLY A 255 23.57 -4.67 9.15
CA GLY A 255 22.55 -3.96 8.39
C GLY A 255 22.33 -4.52 6.99
N LEU A 256 23.42 -4.84 6.27
CA LEU A 256 23.36 -5.47 4.94
C LEU A 256 22.79 -6.89 5.01
N LEU A 257 23.27 -7.71 5.97
CA LEU A 257 22.78 -9.07 6.16
C LEU A 257 21.29 -9.08 6.54
N GLY A 258 20.91 -8.28 7.53
CA GLY A 258 19.53 -8.15 7.94
C GLY A 258 18.63 -7.55 6.86
N GLY A 259 19.11 -6.53 6.15
CA GLY A 259 18.43 -5.95 4.99
C GLY A 259 18.20 -6.98 3.90
N ALA A 260 19.21 -7.79 3.56
CA ALA A 260 19.08 -8.89 2.62
C ALA A 260 18.03 -9.93 3.06
N LEU A 261 18.08 -10.35 4.31
CA LEU A 261 17.13 -11.31 4.87
C LEU A 261 15.69 -10.74 4.86
N MET A 262 15.51 -9.50 5.34
CA MET A 262 14.21 -8.84 5.41
C MET A 262 13.65 -8.45 4.04
N THR A 263 14.48 -8.40 2.99
CA THR A 263 14.02 -8.19 1.61
C THR A 263 13.67 -9.53 0.95
N LEU A 264 14.60 -10.49 0.98
CA LEU A 264 14.44 -11.73 0.21
C LEU A 264 13.45 -12.70 0.84
N LEU A 265 13.51 -12.89 2.16
CA LEU A 265 12.67 -13.90 2.82
C LEU A 265 11.18 -13.61 2.70
N PRO A 266 10.67 -12.37 2.94
CA PRO A 266 9.27 -12.06 2.72
C PRO A 266 8.81 -12.26 1.28
N MET A 267 9.64 -11.93 0.29
CA MET A 267 9.32 -12.14 -1.12
C MET A 267 9.23 -13.63 -1.47
N ILE A 268 10.18 -14.43 -0.98
CA ILE A 268 10.20 -15.88 -1.22
C ILE A 268 8.98 -16.54 -0.56
N VAL A 269 8.74 -16.26 0.73
CA VAL A 269 7.58 -16.77 1.47
C VAL A 269 6.28 -16.34 0.80
N GLY A 270 6.18 -15.04 0.46
CA GLY A 270 5.03 -14.48 -0.26
C GLY A 270 4.79 -15.17 -1.58
N TYR A 271 5.84 -15.37 -2.39
CA TYR A 271 5.74 -16.07 -3.66
C TYR A 271 5.19 -17.49 -3.52
N PHE A 272 5.72 -18.28 -2.58
CA PHE A 272 5.26 -19.65 -2.39
C PHE A 272 3.83 -19.73 -1.86
N ILE A 273 3.44 -18.84 -0.93
CA ILE A 273 2.07 -18.80 -0.40
C ILE A 273 1.09 -18.37 -1.48
N ALA A 274 1.41 -17.32 -2.24
CA ALA A 274 0.57 -16.86 -3.33
C ALA A 274 0.37 -17.92 -4.40
N ARG A 275 1.44 -18.66 -4.75
CA ARG A 275 1.37 -19.71 -5.77
C ARG A 275 0.64 -20.97 -5.28
N LYS A 276 0.94 -21.44 -4.05
CA LYS A 276 0.41 -22.74 -3.55
C LYS A 276 -0.96 -22.61 -2.87
N ALA A 277 -1.13 -21.59 -2.01
CA ALA A 277 -2.35 -21.41 -1.23
C ALA A 277 -3.39 -20.55 -1.96
N LEU A 278 -2.98 -19.42 -2.52
CA LEU A 278 -3.90 -18.51 -3.22
C LEU A 278 -4.05 -18.81 -4.71
N LYS A 279 -3.19 -19.69 -5.27
CA LYS A 279 -3.19 -20.09 -6.69
C LYS A 279 -3.16 -18.91 -7.67
N LEU A 280 -2.51 -17.81 -7.29
CA LEU A 280 -2.43 -16.62 -8.12
C LEU A 280 -1.55 -16.86 -9.35
N PRO A 281 -1.96 -16.38 -10.54
CA PRO A 281 -1.08 -16.27 -11.71
C PRO A 281 0.20 -15.52 -11.38
N LEU A 282 1.28 -15.79 -12.11
CA LEU A 282 2.60 -15.23 -11.78
C LEU A 282 2.60 -13.70 -11.73
N LEU A 283 1.97 -13.04 -12.69
CA LEU A 283 1.95 -11.58 -12.75
C LEU A 283 1.15 -10.95 -11.61
N ASN A 284 0.00 -11.54 -11.22
CA ASN A 284 -0.76 -11.12 -10.04
C ASN A 284 0.04 -11.35 -8.74
N ASN A 285 0.76 -12.46 -8.67
CA ASN A 285 1.63 -12.77 -7.54
C ASN A 285 2.74 -11.71 -7.40
N LEU A 286 3.45 -11.40 -8.49
CA LEU A 286 4.50 -10.39 -8.52
C LEU A 286 3.96 -8.97 -8.19
N GLY A 287 2.79 -8.60 -8.72
CA GLY A 287 2.13 -7.34 -8.38
C GLY A 287 1.79 -7.25 -6.89
N SER A 288 1.24 -8.33 -6.32
CA SER A 288 0.93 -8.41 -4.89
C SER A 288 2.17 -8.37 -4.00
N ILE A 289 3.28 -9.00 -4.41
CA ILE A 289 4.57 -8.93 -3.70
C ILE A 289 5.11 -7.52 -3.74
N THR A 290 5.13 -6.88 -4.91
CA THR A 290 5.62 -5.50 -5.07
C THR A 290 4.84 -4.51 -4.20
N GLY A 291 3.50 -4.68 -4.14
CA GLY A 291 2.63 -3.91 -3.25
C GLY A 291 2.91 -4.19 -1.77
N GLY A 292 3.09 -5.46 -1.40
CA GLY A 292 3.44 -5.87 -0.03
C GLY A 292 4.81 -5.36 0.43
N MET A 293 5.77 -5.27 -0.49
CA MET A 293 7.10 -4.67 -0.26
C MET A 293 7.08 -3.14 -0.30
N THR A 294 5.93 -2.52 -0.51
CA THR A 294 5.71 -1.07 -0.65
C THR A 294 6.61 -0.39 -1.70
N SER A 295 7.07 -1.15 -2.72
CA SER A 295 8.07 -0.71 -3.68
C SER A 295 7.45 -0.15 -4.97
N THR A 296 7.30 1.17 -5.04
CA THR A 296 6.86 1.85 -6.29
C THR A 296 7.85 1.70 -7.45
N PRO A 297 9.19 1.75 -7.25
CA PRO A 297 10.15 1.52 -8.35
C PRO A 297 10.03 0.12 -8.95
N ALA A 298 9.76 -0.88 -8.11
CA ALA A 298 9.59 -2.25 -8.59
C ALA A 298 8.28 -2.44 -9.37
N LEU A 299 7.21 -1.68 -9.06
CA LEU A 299 6.00 -1.67 -9.87
C LEU A 299 6.28 -1.19 -11.29
N GLY A 300 7.00 -0.07 -11.46
CA GLY A 300 7.40 0.43 -12.78
C GLY A 300 8.20 -0.60 -13.58
N THR A 301 9.12 -1.29 -12.90
CA THR A 301 9.89 -2.38 -13.48
C THR A 301 9.03 -3.59 -13.86
N LEU A 302 8.06 -3.94 -13.00
CA LEU A 302 7.14 -5.04 -13.26
C LEU A 302 6.25 -4.75 -14.48
N ILE A 303 5.70 -3.52 -14.59
CA ILE A 303 4.93 -3.07 -15.76
C ILE A 303 5.76 -3.24 -17.04
N SER A 304 7.02 -2.77 -17.03
CA SER A 304 7.93 -2.94 -18.16
C SER A 304 8.23 -4.41 -18.49
N THR A 305 8.44 -5.26 -17.48
CA THR A 305 8.71 -6.68 -17.64
C THR A 305 7.50 -7.46 -18.13
N ALA A 306 6.33 -7.13 -17.59
CA ALA A 306 5.06 -7.74 -17.96
C ALA A 306 4.53 -7.24 -19.31
N GLY A 307 4.89 -6.02 -19.75
CA GLY A 307 4.36 -5.39 -20.94
C GLY A 307 2.87 -5.04 -20.86
N THR A 308 2.35 -4.87 -19.63
CA THR A 308 0.95 -4.47 -19.35
C THR A 308 0.86 -3.72 -18.03
N GLU A 309 -0.06 -2.75 -17.94
CA GLU A 309 -0.37 -2.01 -16.71
C GLU A 309 -1.31 -2.79 -15.78
N ASP A 310 -1.94 -3.87 -16.24
CA ASP A 310 -2.92 -4.65 -15.46
C ASP A 310 -2.34 -5.21 -14.14
N VAL A 311 -1.02 -5.40 -14.09
CA VAL A 311 -0.30 -5.81 -12.86
C VAL A 311 -0.44 -4.79 -11.72
N ALA A 312 -0.76 -3.53 -12.03
CA ALA A 312 -0.96 -2.48 -11.04
C ALA A 312 -2.21 -2.72 -10.16
N GLY A 313 -3.21 -3.47 -10.64
CA GLY A 313 -4.37 -3.85 -9.84
C GLY A 313 -3.98 -4.70 -8.62
N ALA A 314 -3.17 -5.74 -8.83
CA ALA A 314 -2.67 -6.59 -7.75
C ALA A 314 -1.76 -5.83 -6.76
N TYR A 315 -0.96 -4.87 -7.25
CA TYR A 315 -0.19 -3.95 -6.41
C TYR A 315 -1.13 -3.08 -5.56
N ALA A 316 -2.11 -2.43 -6.18
CA ALA A 316 -3.02 -1.50 -5.51
C ALA A 316 -3.87 -2.17 -4.42
N SER A 317 -4.21 -3.45 -4.58
CA SER A 317 -4.96 -4.22 -3.57
C SER A 317 -4.14 -4.55 -2.31
N THR A 318 -2.82 -4.63 -2.41
CA THR A 318 -1.94 -5.04 -1.29
C THR A 318 -1.19 -3.88 -0.64
N TYR A 319 -0.87 -2.85 -1.42
CA TYR A 319 -0.05 -1.71 -1.00
C TYR A 319 -0.62 -0.94 0.21
N PRO A 320 -1.92 -0.52 0.24
CA PRO A 320 -2.46 0.23 1.37
C PRO A 320 -2.41 -0.56 2.69
N ILE A 321 -2.72 -1.86 2.63
CA ILE A 321 -2.67 -2.75 3.79
C ILE A 321 -1.23 -2.87 4.31
N ALA A 322 -0.27 -3.07 3.40
CA ALA A 322 1.14 -3.16 3.74
C ALA A 322 1.65 -1.86 4.40
N LEU A 323 1.25 -0.69 3.87
CA LEU A 323 1.63 0.61 4.45
C LEU A 323 1.15 0.76 5.90
N VAL A 324 -0.10 0.42 6.19
CA VAL A 324 -0.62 0.49 7.56
C VAL A 324 0.11 -0.50 8.46
N LEU A 325 0.28 -1.73 8.01
CA LEU A 325 0.91 -2.78 8.81
C LEU A 325 2.38 -2.51 9.11
N ILE A 326 3.16 -1.94 8.19
CA ILE A 326 4.57 -1.61 8.44
C ILE A 326 4.70 -0.47 9.47
N VAL A 327 3.81 0.53 9.43
CA VAL A 327 3.74 1.59 10.44
C VAL A 327 3.48 0.98 11.82
N LEU A 328 2.49 0.09 11.92
CA LEU A 328 2.17 -0.61 13.16
C LEU A 328 3.33 -1.48 13.64
N ALA A 329 3.95 -2.25 12.74
CA ALA A 329 5.07 -3.13 13.07
C ALA A 329 6.27 -2.35 13.64
N CYS A 330 6.66 -1.24 13.00
CA CYS A 330 7.75 -0.40 13.48
C CYS A 330 7.45 0.25 14.83
N ASN A 331 6.22 0.76 15.03
CA ASN A 331 5.81 1.33 16.32
C ASN A 331 5.82 0.28 17.45
N LEU A 332 5.21 -0.89 17.20
CA LEU A 332 5.12 -1.96 18.19
C LEU A 332 6.51 -2.52 18.54
N MET A 333 7.36 -2.68 17.54
CA MET A 333 8.71 -3.23 17.74
C MET A 333 9.54 -2.33 18.65
N ILE A 334 9.52 -1.02 18.45
CA ILE A 334 10.25 -0.07 19.32
C ILE A 334 9.55 0.09 20.68
N GLY A 335 8.21 0.10 20.70
CA GLY A 335 7.43 0.32 21.92
C GLY A 335 7.47 -0.86 22.91
N LEU A 336 7.61 -2.10 22.42
CA LEU A 336 7.51 -3.32 23.24
C LEU A 336 8.86 -3.99 23.53
N ILE A 337 9.85 -3.82 22.64
CA ILE A 337 11.18 -4.39 22.77
C ILE A 337 12.19 -3.30 23.13
#